data_d045a9e978effca160b99d12e746af27
#
_entry.id   d045a9e978effca160b99d12e746af27
#
_cell.length_a   1.000
_cell.length_b   1.000
_cell.length_c   1.000
_cell.angle_alpha   90.00
_cell.angle_beta   90.00
_cell.angle_gamma   90.00
#
_symmetry.space_group_name_H-M   'P 1'
#
loop_
_entity.id
_entity.type
_entity.pdbx_description
1 polymer ?
#
loop_
_entity_poly.entity_id
_entity_poly.type
_entity_poly.pdbx_seq_one_letter_code
_entity_poly.pdbx_strand_id
1 'polypeptide(L)'
;MRLMGDVLENALIERLASSFPRSPLQYNKLQESDSELVRLPGGNSLLAVTTDGVVEEIESGLYDDPYLIGWMTVIVNASDLAAVGAEPLGILINENLPHGGADDFISKLQEGIRDASAATGLYVLGGDTNVAPRLELGGTAVGLIPDGVPLTRVGCRPGDLLFGSGPFGRGGAYSFTQFVGKGNDRIPPVTFKPPSRLREGMTLRGLASCCMDTSDGLLTSLDQLMRLNSVGFTIDQPEENFIDNSVIGLSSATGLSSWMALAGPHGEFELVFTVPAERGDELSARAAAIGWQPVPIGRVVADLGVWLREQSLDVARMRNMFSESEGDVGRYFAGLLEMAAGLKTGGNRS
;
A
#
# COMPACT_ATOMS: atom_id res chain seq x y z
N MET A 1 -23.79 -5.34 -19.02
CA MET A 1 -22.97 -5.36 -17.80
C MET A 1 -21.60 -5.88 -18.19
N ARG A 2 -20.68 -5.02 -18.65
CA ARG A 2 -19.26 -5.38 -18.79
C ARG A 2 -18.70 -5.32 -17.38
N LEU A 3 -18.63 -6.46 -16.75
CA LEU A 3 -17.97 -6.69 -15.49
C LEU A 3 -16.48 -6.35 -15.64
N MET A 4 -15.94 -5.74 -14.62
CA MET A 4 -14.55 -5.44 -14.30
C MET A 4 -13.56 -6.14 -15.25
N GLY A 5 -12.77 -5.38 -15.99
CA GLY A 5 -11.68 -5.95 -16.78
C GLY A 5 -10.77 -6.82 -15.90
N ASP A 6 -10.16 -7.86 -16.47
CA ASP A 6 -9.19 -8.67 -15.75
C ASP A 6 -7.98 -7.84 -15.39
N VAL A 7 -7.42 -8.09 -14.19
CA VAL A 7 -6.15 -7.49 -13.74
C VAL A 7 -5.06 -8.51 -14.01
N LEU A 8 -4.09 -8.14 -14.85
CA LEU A 8 -3.02 -9.03 -15.32
C LEU A 8 -2.17 -9.59 -14.18
N GLU A 9 -1.88 -8.77 -13.20
CA GLU A 9 -1.13 -9.16 -12.01
C GLU A 9 -1.87 -10.22 -11.19
N ASN A 10 -3.15 -10.03 -10.91
CA ASN A 10 -3.96 -11.01 -10.18
C ASN A 10 -3.97 -12.37 -10.88
N ALA A 11 -4.12 -12.37 -12.22
CA ALA A 11 -4.09 -13.59 -13.02
C ALA A 11 -2.73 -14.30 -12.97
N LEU A 12 -1.62 -13.53 -12.94
CA LEU A 12 -0.27 -14.08 -12.79
C LEU A 12 -0.09 -14.72 -11.41
N ILE A 13 -0.48 -14.02 -10.34
CA ILE A 13 -0.37 -14.53 -8.96
C ILE A 13 -1.19 -15.81 -8.80
N GLU A 14 -2.43 -15.86 -9.28
CA GLU A 14 -3.27 -17.06 -9.24
C GLU A 14 -2.65 -18.23 -9.97
N ARG A 15 -2.08 -18.01 -11.15
CA ARG A 15 -1.39 -19.04 -11.93
C ARG A 15 -0.17 -19.60 -11.19
N LEU A 16 0.65 -18.73 -10.60
CA LEU A 16 1.84 -19.14 -9.85
C LEU A 16 1.44 -19.90 -8.58
N ALA A 17 0.52 -19.36 -7.80
CA ALA A 17 0.06 -19.96 -6.55
C ALA A 17 -0.62 -21.33 -6.75
N SER A 18 -1.33 -21.53 -7.86
CA SER A 18 -1.96 -22.82 -8.19
C SER A 18 -0.95 -23.97 -8.39
N SER A 19 0.32 -23.65 -8.60
CA SER A 19 1.39 -24.65 -8.79
C SER A 19 1.87 -25.30 -7.46
N PHE A 20 1.46 -24.74 -6.32
CA PHE A 20 1.93 -25.18 -5.01
C PHE A 20 0.79 -25.71 -4.14
N PRO A 21 1.00 -26.82 -3.42
CA PRO A 21 0.04 -27.27 -2.42
C PRO A 21 -0.01 -26.30 -1.25
N ARG A 22 -1.20 -25.92 -0.81
CA ARG A 22 -1.37 -25.07 0.37
C ARG A 22 -1.20 -25.88 1.66
N SER A 23 -0.62 -25.25 2.67
CA SER A 23 -0.46 -25.87 3.98
C SER A 23 -1.84 -26.09 4.63
N PRO A 24 -2.10 -27.25 5.29
CA PRO A 24 -3.34 -27.46 6.04
C PRO A 24 -3.45 -26.55 7.27
N LEU A 25 -2.35 -25.93 7.71
CA LEU A 25 -2.32 -24.95 8.80
C LEU A 25 -2.62 -23.53 8.32
N GLN A 26 -2.67 -23.28 7.01
CA GLN A 26 -2.93 -21.95 6.48
C GLN A 26 -4.35 -21.48 6.79
N TYR A 27 -4.47 -20.26 7.30
CA TYR A 27 -5.75 -19.68 7.73
C TYR A 27 -6.49 -18.99 6.60
N ASN A 28 -5.81 -18.07 5.89
CA ASN A 28 -6.36 -17.26 4.81
C ASN A 28 -6.34 -18.00 3.48
N LYS A 29 -7.22 -17.62 2.55
CA LYS A 29 -7.11 -18.02 1.14
C LYS A 29 -6.19 -17.03 0.40
N LEU A 30 -5.89 -17.36 -0.86
CA LEU A 30 -5.10 -16.50 -1.73
C LEU A 30 -5.72 -15.11 -1.83
N GLN A 31 -4.91 -14.06 -1.68
CA GLN A 31 -5.27 -12.64 -1.75
C GLN A 31 -6.24 -12.13 -0.65
N GLU A 32 -6.66 -12.95 0.31
CA GLU A 32 -7.55 -12.51 1.39
C GLU A 32 -6.86 -11.65 2.46
N SER A 33 -5.53 -11.58 2.47
CA SER A 33 -4.72 -10.80 3.44
C SER A 33 -3.39 -10.39 2.85
N ASP A 34 -2.77 -9.36 3.42
CA ASP A 34 -1.47 -8.86 3.00
C ASP A 34 -0.33 -9.77 3.47
N SER A 35 -0.47 -10.37 4.64
CA SER A 35 0.46 -11.42 5.12
C SER A 35 -0.19 -12.80 5.05
N GLU A 36 0.62 -13.84 4.90
CA GLU A 36 0.16 -15.22 5.04
C GLU A 36 -0.02 -15.57 6.51
N LEU A 37 -1.17 -16.16 6.85
CA LEU A 37 -1.59 -16.44 8.21
C LEU A 37 -1.55 -17.94 8.47
N VAL A 38 -0.79 -18.37 9.48
CA VAL A 38 -0.58 -19.79 9.80
C VAL A 38 -1.06 -20.09 11.22
N ARG A 39 -1.90 -21.11 11.36
CA ARG A 39 -2.39 -21.57 12.68
C ARG A 39 -1.25 -22.16 13.49
N LEU A 40 -1.08 -21.71 14.73
CA LEU A 40 -0.13 -22.29 15.65
C LEU A 40 -0.76 -23.47 16.42
N PRO A 41 -0.04 -24.58 16.62
CA PRO A 41 -0.53 -25.69 17.42
C PRO A 41 -0.79 -25.29 18.86
N GLY A 42 -1.87 -25.79 19.44
CA GLY A 42 -2.16 -25.65 20.87
C GLY A 42 -2.93 -24.40 21.29
N GLY A 43 -3.39 -23.57 20.35
CA GLY A 43 -4.19 -22.37 20.68
C GLY A 43 -4.90 -21.78 19.47
N ASN A 44 -5.44 -20.57 19.66
CA ASN A 44 -6.10 -19.82 18.59
C ASN A 44 -5.17 -18.85 17.89
N SER A 45 -3.95 -18.67 18.40
CA SER A 45 -2.99 -17.70 17.84
C SER A 45 -2.62 -18.01 16.41
N LEU A 46 -2.42 -16.96 15.61
CA LEU A 46 -1.92 -17.06 14.25
C LEU A 46 -0.53 -16.44 14.16
N LEU A 47 0.34 -17.09 13.40
CA LEU A 47 1.59 -16.50 12.91
C LEU A 47 1.29 -15.76 11.61
N ALA A 48 1.63 -14.49 11.55
CA ALA A 48 1.65 -13.71 10.33
C ALA A 48 3.06 -13.72 9.75
N VAL A 49 3.18 -14.04 8.46
CA VAL A 49 4.46 -14.09 7.75
C VAL A 49 4.29 -13.38 6.41
N THR A 50 5.16 -12.46 6.12
CA THR A 50 5.23 -11.80 4.81
C THR A 50 6.66 -11.74 4.31
N THR A 51 6.84 -11.61 3.01
CA THR A 51 8.14 -11.35 2.40
C THR A 51 7.96 -10.36 1.27
N ASP A 52 8.72 -9.28 1.35
CA ASP A 52 8.68 -8.21 0.36
C ASP A 52 10.08 -7.61 0.16
N GLY A 53 10.31 -7.02 -1.02
CA GLY A 53 11.58 -6.43 -1.41
C GLY A 53 11.38 -5.08 -2.10
N VAL A 54 12.48 -4.36 -2.29
CA VAL A 54 12.52 -3.03 -2.91
C VAL A 54 13.37 -3.03 -4.19
N VAL A 55 13.42 -4.18 -4.86
CA VAL A 55 14.29 -4.38 -6.03
C VAL A 55 13.80 -3.58 -7.24
N GLU A 56 12.51 -3.57 -7.49
CA GLU A 56 11.90 -2.84 -8.61
C GLU A 56 12.08 -1.33 -8.48
N GLU A 57 11.94 -0.79 -7.27
CA GLU A 57 12.12 0.62 -6.98
C GLU A 57 13.58 1.06 -7.11
N ILE A 58 14.52 0.19 -6.75
CA ILE A 58 15.96 0.42 -6.94
C ILE A 58 16.30 0.37 -8.43
N GLU A 59 15.86 -0.67 -9.15
CA GLU A 59 16.17 -0.84 -10.57
C GLU A 59 15.54 0.24 -11.46
N SER A 60 14.33 0.69 -11.13
CA SER A 60 13.67 1.80 -11.82
C SER A 60 14.29 3.17 -11.50
N GLY A 61 15.10 3.27 -10.43
CA GLY A 61 15.67 4.53 -9.94
C GLY A 61 14.67 5.39 -9.17
N LEU A 62 13.59 4.79 -8.69
CA LEU A 62 12.64 5.44 -7.77
C LEU A 62 13.31 5.69 -6.41
N TYR A 63 14.05 4.70 -5.89
CA TYR A 63 14.85 4.83 -4.70
C TYR A 63 16.34 4.91 -5.08
N ASP A 64 16.94 6.09 -4.89
CA ASP A 64 18.37 6.35 -5.12
C ASP A 64 19.13 6.74 -3.84
N ASP A 65 18.42 7.11 -2.77
CA ASP A 65 19.00 7.38 -1.46
C ASP A 65 19.18 6.07 -0.66
N PRO A 66 20.42 5.68 -0.31
CA PRO A 66 20.67 4.44 0.43
C PRO A 66 19.97 4.38 1.80
N TYR A 67 19.80 5.52 2.47
CA TYR A 67 19.05 5.57 3.72
C TYR A 67 17.57 5.23 3.49
N LEU A 68 16.95 5.81 2.46
CA LEU A 68 15.56 5.51 2.10
C LEU A 68 15.40 4.04 1.70
N ILE A 69 16.33 3.49 0.91
CA ILE A 69 16.33 2.07 0.53
C ILE A 69 16.30 1.17 1.79
N GLY A 70 17.21 1.43 2.73
CA GLY A 70 17.23 0.70 4.00
C GLY A 70 15.96 0.87 4.83
N TRP A 71 15.44 2.08 4.91
CA TRP A 71 14.16 2.38 5.58
C TRP A 71 13.00 1.58 4.96
N MET A 72 12.87 1.63 3.64
CA MET A 72 11.78 0.97 2.91
C MET A 72 11.85 -0.55 2.98
N THR A 73 13.05 -1.16 3.01
CA THR A 73 13.20 -2.60 3.19
C THR A 73 12.48 -3.13 4.43
N VAL A 74 12.43 -2.33 5.50
CA VAL A 74 11.69 -2.69 6.72
C VAL A 74 10.22 -2.30 6.61
N ILE A 75 9.92 -1.11 6.07
CA ILE A 75 8.55 -0.56 6.04
C ILE A 75 7.62 -1.37 5.15
N VAL A 76 8.05 -1.83 3.98
CA VAL A 76 7.19 -2.63 3.09
C VAL A 76 6.68 -3.88 3.80
N ASN A 77 7.55 -4.56 4.54
CA ASN A 77 7.20 -5.73 5.34
C ASN A 77 6.38 -5.39 6.61
N ALA A 78 6.66 -4.25 7.25
CA ALA A 78 5.91 -3.79 8.41
C ALA A 78 4.48 -3.37 8.04
N SER A 79 4.28 -2.87 6.81
CA SER A 79 2.98 -2.49 6.26
C SER A 79 2.04 -3.70 6.15
N ASP A 80 2.53 -4.81 5.60
CA ASP A 80 1.78 -6.06 5.49
C ASP A 80 1.37 -6.62 6.87
N LEU A 81 2.30 -6.59 7.84
CA LEU A 81 1.97 -6.99 9.21
C LEU A 81 0.94 -6.06 9.86
N ALA A 82 1.00 -4.76 9.56
CA ALA A 82 0.02 -3.79 10.03
C ALA A 82 -1.36 -4.05 9.42
N ALA A 83 -1.42 -4.37 8.12
CA ALA A 83 -2.67 -4.63 7.40
C ALA A 83 -3.41 -5.87 7.91
N VAL A 84 -2.71 -6.82 8.55
CA VAL A 84 -3.33 -7.97 9.23
C VAL A 84 -3.48 -7.78 10.74
N GLY A 85 -3.02 -6.64 11.27
CA GLY A 85 -3.10 -6.31 12.70
C GLY A 85 -2.16 -7.14 13.57
N ALA A 86 -1.03 -7.61 13.05
CA ALA A 86 -0.08 -8.44 13.77
C ALA A 86 0.79 -7.64 14.74
N GLU A 87 1.12 -8.24 15.88
CA GLU A 87 2.17 -7.77 16.78
C GLU A 87 3.53 -8.17 16.22
N PRO A 88 4.46 -7.22 15.95
CA PRO A 88 5.73 -7.54 15.31
C PRO A 88 6.60 -8.42 16.20
N LEU A 89 7.17 -9.49 15.63
CA LEU A 89 8.17 -10.33 16.29
C LEU A 89 9.59 -10.02 15.80
N GLY A 90 9.75 -9.75 14.51
CA GLY A 90 11.03 -9.39 13.91
C GLY A 90 11.07 -9.64 12.41
N ILE A 91 12.21 -9.29 11.81
CA ILE A 91 12.45 -9.39 10.37
C ILE A 91 13.79 -10.09 10.09
N LEU A 92 13.82 -10.93 9.07
CA LEU A 92 15.02 -11.43 8.43
C LEU A 92 15.30 -10.57 7.19
N ILE A 93 16.54 -10.09 7.03
CA ILE A 93 16.94 -9.29 5.87
C ILE A 93 17.76 -10.16 4.93
N ASN A 94 17.39 -10.15 3.64
CA ASN A 94 18.19 -10.71 2.56
C ASN A 94 18.78 -9.55 1.76
N GLU A 95 20.10 -9.47 1.70
CA GLU A 95 20.81 -8.39 1.02
C GLU A 95 21.92 -8.90 0.12
N ASN A 96 21.84 -8.51 -1.15
CA ASN A 96 22.89 -8.66 -2.14
C ASN A 96 23.55 -7.29 -2.35
N LEU A 97 24.76 -7.11 -1.80
CA LEU A 97 25.48 -5.84 -1.86
C LEU A 97 26.35 -5.75 -3.14
N PRO A 98 26.44 -4.59 -3.81
CA PRO A 98 27.22 -4.46 -5.03
C PRO A 98 28.71 -4.59 -4.77
N HIS A 99 29.45 -5.20 -5.72
CA HIS A 99 30.90 -5.29 -5.67
C HIS A 99 31.53 -3.89 -5.56
N GLY A 100 32.40 -3.68 -4.58
CA GLY A 100 33.11 -2.41 -4.39
C GLY A 100 32.19 -1.24 -3.98
N GLY A 101 31.04 -1.53 -3.38
CA GLY A 101 30.16 -0.52 -2.79
C GLY A 101 30.94 0.34 -1.79
N ALA A 102 30.79 1.67 -1.87
CA ALA A 102 31.45 2.60 -0.96
C ALA A 102 30.98 2.34 0.48
N ASP A 103 31.90 2.36 1.43
CA ASP A 103 31.58 2.14 2.86
C ASP A 103 30.49 3.12 3.36
N ASP A 104 30.49 4.37 2.88
CA ASP A 104 29.46 5.36 3.22
C ASP A 104 28.07 4.98 2.69
N PHE A 105 27.98 4.40 1.49
CA PHE A 105 26.71 3.90 0.93
C PHE A 105 26.14 2.78 1.79
N ILE A 106 26.95 1.77 2.10
CA ILE A 106 26.54 0.63 2.94
C ILE A 106 26.17 1.11 4.34
N SER A 107 26.95 2.05 4.92
CA SER A 107 26.67 2.60 6.24
C SER A 107 25.32 3.31 6.30
N LYS A 108 24.97 4.11 5.30
CA LYS A 108 23.67 4.81 5.23
C LYS A 108 22.50 3.84 5.02
N LEU A 109 22.70 2.81 4.22
CA LEU A 109 21.70 1.77 4.00
C LEU A 109 21.40 1.04 5.33
N GLN A 110 22.44 0.62 6.06
CA GLN A 110 22.27 -0.02 7.37
C GLN A 110 21.69 0.94 8.43
N GLU A 111 21.97 2.23 8.32
CA GLU A 111 21.34 3.26 9.14
C GLU A 111 19.84 3.33 8.91
N GLY A 112 19.39 3.30 7.64
CA GLY A 112 17.98 3.25 7.28
C GLY A 112 17.25 2.03 7.85
N ILE A 113 17.86 0.84 7.72
CA ILE A 113 17.32 -0.41 8.30
C ILE A 113 17.22 -0.31 9.82
N ARG A 114 18.28 0.16 10.50
CA ARG A 114 18.31 0.30 11.95
C ARG A 114 17.22 1.24 12.45
N ASP A 115 17.09 2.41 11.83
CA ASP A 115 16.14 3.44 12.25
C ASP A 115 14.70 3.01 11.99
N ALA A 116 14.42 2.34 10.86
CA ALA A 116 13.13 1.75 10.59
C ALA A 116 12.79 0.63 11.57
N SER A 117 13.74 -0.26 11.88
CA SER A 117 13.55 -1.30 12.90
C SER A 117 13.20 -0.72 14.27
N ALA A 118 13.89 0.34 14.67
CA ALA A 118 13.60 1.03 15.94
C ALA A 118 12.21 1.70 15.93
N ALA A 119 11.83 2.34 14.81
CA ALA A 119 10.55 3.02 14.67
C ALA A 119 9.34 2.06 14.64
N THR A 120 9.52 0.87 14.06
CA THR A 120 8.46 -0.15 13.91
C THR A 120 8.40 -1.13 15.09
N GLY A 121 9.48 -1.31 15.84
CA GLY A 121 9.66 -2.42 16.77
C GLY A 121 9.88 -3.77 16.06
N LEU A 122 10.05 -3.75 14.74
CA LEU A 122 10.33 -4.95 13.93
C LEU A 122 11.85 -5.15 13.85
N TYR A 123 12.43 -5.70 14.92
CA TYR A 123 13.88 -5.84 15.04
C TYR A 123 14.44 -6.92 14.11
N VAL A 124 15.66 -6.68 13.60
CA VAL A 124 16.36 -7.64 12.76
C VAL A 124 16.76 -8.87 13.58
N LEU A 125 16.23 -10.02 13.22
CA LEU A 125 16.53 -11.34 13.84
C LEU A 125 17.77 -12.00 13.24
N GLY A 126 18.09 -11.64 12.00
CA GLY A 126 19.17 -12.19 11.20
C GLY A 126 18.90 -11.98 9.71
N GLY A 127 19.48 -12.80 8.87
CA GLY A 127 19.30 -12.70 7.44
C GLY A 127 20.42 -13.41 6.68
N ASP A 128 20.55 -13.07 5.40
CA ASP A 128 21.60 -13.51 4.51
C ASP A 128 22.23 -12.32 3.80
N THR A 129 23.55 -12.29 3.72
CA THR A 129 24.30 -11.21 3.07
C THR A 129 25.25 -11.79 2.04
N ASN A 130 25.10 -11.37 0.80
CA ASN A 130 25.93 -11.76 -0.33
C ASN A 130 26.55 -10.56 -1.01
N VAL A 131 27.55 -10.81 -1.85
CA VAL A 131 28.12 -9.80 -2.76
C VAL A 131 27.72 -10.16 -4.18
N ALA A 132 27.05 -9.25 -4.87
CA ALA A 132 26.45 -9.45 -6.19
C ALA A 132 26.75 -8.27 -7.13
N PRO A 133 26.49 -8.38 -8.45
CA PRO A 133 26.68 -7.26 -9.38
C PRO A 133 25.76 -6.06 -9.12
N ARG A 134 24.60 -6.27 -8.50
CA ARG A 134 23.57 -5.26 -8.23
C ARG A 134 23.14 -5.29 -6.77
N LEU A 135 22.61 -4.18 -6.32
CA LEU A 135 21.94 -4.08 -5.02
C LEU A 135 20.56 -4.74 -5.14
N GLU A 136 20.29 -5.72 -4.27
CA GLU A 136 18.98 -6.33 -4.12
C GLU A 136 18.70 -6.46 -2.62
N LEU A 137 17.57 -5.96 -2.18
CA LEU A 137 17.15 -5.99 -0.79
C LEU A 137 15.72 -6.49 -0.67
N GLY A 138 15.53 -7.33 0.34
CA GLY A 138 14.22 -7.80 0.74
C GLY A 138 14.22 -8.25 2.20
N GLY A 139 13.02 -8.40 2.73
CA GLY A 139 12.83 -8.87 4.09
C GLY A 139 11.82 -10.01 4.14
N THR A 140 11.87 -10.76 5.24
CA THR A 140 10.80 -11.67 5.64
C THR A 140 10.42 -11.32 7.06
N ALA A 141 9.26 -10.70 7.24
CA ALA A 141 8.77 -10.27 8.55
C ALA A 141 7.83 -11.30 9.15
N VAL A 142 7.90 -11.38 10.47
CA VAL A 142 7.10 -12.31 11.27
C VAL A 142 6.38 -11.53 12.36
N GLY A 143 5.08 -11.81 12.53
CA GLY A 143 4.24 -11.23 13.56
C GLY A 143 3.31 -12.26 14.20
N LEU A 144 2.69 -11.89 15.31
CA LEU A 144 1.76 -12.73 16.04
C LEU A 144 0.38 -12.06 16.13
N ILE A 145 -0.67 -12.85 15.95
CA ILE A 145 -2.05 -12.46 16.24
C ILE A 145 -2.53 -13.35 17.38
N PRO A 146 -2.39 -12.91 18.65
CA PRO A 146 -2.52 -13.78 19.82
C PRO A 146 -3.96 -14.27 20.06
N ASP A 147 -4.96 -13.49 19.67
CA ASP A 147 -6.38 -13.81 19.79
C ASP A 147 -6.96 -14.60 18.60
N GLY A 148 -6.17 -14.75 17.52
CA GLY A 148 -6.61 -15.44 16.31
C GLY A 148 -7.65 -14.67 15.49
N VAL A 149 -7.79 -13.37 15.70
CA VAL A 149 -8.71 -12.48 14.99
C VAL A 149 -7.90 -11.49 14.11
N PRO A 150 -7.46 -11.91 12.92
CA PRO A 150 -6.70 -11.05 12.02
C PRO A 150 -7.62 -10.00 11.37
N LEU A 151 -7.01 -8.93 10.89
CA LEU A 151 -7.60 -8.14 9.82
C LEU A 151 -7.41 -8.88 8.50
N THR A 152 -8.34 -8.70 7.58
CA THR A 152 -8.29 -9.29 6.25
C THR A 152 -8.85 -8.32 5.20
N ARG A 153 -8.55 -8.58 3.95
CA ARG A 153 -9.09 -7.82 2.81
C ARG A 153 -10.58 -8.10 2.54
N VAL A 154 -11.18 -9.07 3.24
CA VAL A 154 -12.56 -9.52 3.03
C VAL A 154 -13.44 -9.26 4.25
N GLY A 155 -14.71 -8.90 4.01
CA GLY A 155 -15.71 -8.75 5.07
C GLY A 155 -16.48 -7.42 5.05
N CYS A 156 -16.06 -6.43 4.22
CA CYS A 156 -16.79 -5.17 4.12
C CYS A 156 -18.15 -5.33 3.43
N ARG A 157 -19.09 -4.47 3.80
CA ARG A 157 -20.48 -4.52 3.35
C ARG A 157 -20.97 -3.13 2.96
N PRO A 158 -21.94 -3.03 2.05
CA PRO A 158 -22.61 -1.77 1.76
C PRO A 158 -23.11 -1.08 3.03
N GLY A 159 -22.77 0.19 3.20
CA GLY A 159 -23.06 1.00 4.39
C GLY A 159 -21.88 1.16 5.34
N ASP A 160 -20.85 0.32 5.26
CA ASP A 160 -19.62 0.51 6.03
C ASP A 160 -18.95 1.84 5.67
N LEU A 161 -18.38 2.50 6.68
CA LEU A 161 -17.60 3.72 6.50
C LEU A 161 -16.18 3.38 6.05
N LEU A 162 -15.63 4.16 5.11
CA LEU A 162 -14.29 3.99 4.56
C LEU A 162 -13.33 5.02 5.15
N PHE A 163 -12.19 4.54 5.65
CA PHE A 163 -11.15 5.35 6.29
C PHE A 163 -9.75 5.01 5.79
N GLY A 164 -8.82 5.94 6.01
CA GLY A 164 -7.39 5.73 5.94
C GLY A 164 -6.71 5.88 7.30
N SER A 165 -5.53 5.29 7.46
CA SER A 165 -4.70 5.50 8.66
C SER A 165 -4.00 6.85 8.65
N GLY A 166 -3.80 7.45 7.49
CA GLY A 166 -3.24 8.77 7.23
C GLY A 166 -3.67 9.31 5.88
N PRO A 167 -3.13 10.47 5.46
CA PRO A 167 -3.44 11.06 4.16
C PRO A 167 -2.76 10.30 3.01
N PHE A 168 -3.37 10.34 1.83
CA PHE A 168 -2.99 9.56 0.66
C PHE A 168 -2.32 10.39 -0.44
N GLY A 169 -1.66 9.68 -1.36
CA GLY A 169 -1.11 10.20 -2.60
C GLY A 169 0.34 10.67 -2.52
N ARG A 170 0.98 10.66 -1.32
CA ARG A 170 2.38 11.07 -1.18
C ARG A 170 3.31 10.15 -1.96
N GLY A 171 3.05 8.83 -2.00
CA GLY A 171 3.83 7.87 -2.76
C GLY A 171 3.78 8.13 -4.25
N GLY A 172 2.58 8.29 -4.81
CA GLY A 172 2.39 8.64 -6.22
C GLY A 172 2.99 10.00 -6.60
N ALA A 173 2.87 11.01 -5.72
CA ALA A 173 3.49 12.31 -5.94
C ALA A 173 5.04 12.22 -5.90
N TYR A 174 5.59 11.43 -4.99
CA TYR A 174 7.02 11.15 -4.92
C TYR A 174 7.50 10.49 -6.23
N SER A 175 6.84 9.41 -6.65
CA SER A 175 7.13 8.73 -7.91
C SER A 175 7.09 9.68 -9.11
N PHE A 176 6.06 10.52 -9.21
CA PHE A 176 5.97 11.54 -10.26
C PHE A 176 7.16 12.50 -10.21
N THR A 177 7.56 13.00 -9.04
CA THR A 177 8.68 13.95 -8.94
C THR A 177 10.02 13.30 -9.26
N GLN A 178 10.22 12.01 -8.94
CA GLN A 178 11.44 11.29 -9.26
C GLN A 178 11.58 11.03 -10.77
N PHE A 179 10.50 10.66 -11.45
CA PHE A 179 10.57 10.28 -12.86
C PHE A 179 10.33 11.44 -13.84
N VAL A 180 9.43 12.36 -13.50
CA VAL A 180 9.02 13.47 -14.38
C VAL A 180 9.59 14.81 -13.91
N GLY A 181 9.74 14.97 -12.60
CA GLY A 181 10.22 16.21 -11.97
C GLY A 181 11.72 16.39 -11.99
N LYS A 182 12.50 15.32 -12.12
CA LYS A 182 13.96 15.37 -12.03
C LYS A 182 14.58 16.29 -13.08
N GLY A 183 15.23 17.36 -12.61
CA GLY A 183 15.79 18.39 -13.51
C GLY A 183 14.81 19.47 -14.00
N ASN A 184 13.60 19.51 -13.47
CA ASN A 184 12.60 20.53 -13.76
C ASN A 184 12.28 21.39 -12.52
N ASP A 185 12.92 22.53 -12.41
CA ASP A 185 12.76 23.45 -11.26
C ASP A 185 11.30 23.96 -11.01
N ARG A 186 10.41 23.73 -11.96
CA ARG A 186 8.97 24.09 -11.81
C ARG A 186 8.17 23.05 -11.05
N ILE A 187 8.71 21.83 -10.89
CA ILE A 187 8.08 20.74 -10.17
C ILE A 187 8.70 20.67 -8.77
N PRO A 188 7.96 21.01 -7.72
CA PRO A 188 8.50 20.95 -6.36
C PRO A 188 8.82 19.50 -5.98
N PRO A 189 9.97 19.23 -5.35
CA PRO A 189 10.31 17.89 -4.89
C PRO A 189 9.36 17.46 -3.77
N VAL A 190 8.98 16.19 -3.79
CA VAL A 190 8.21 15.56 -2.71
C VAL A 190 9.13 14.64 -1.92
N THR A 191 9.18 14.80 -0.62
CA THR A 191 9.92 13.89 0.26
C THR A 191 9.08 12.68 0.61
N PHE A 192 9.72 11.52 0.66
CA PHE A 192 9.04 10.26 0.94
C PHE A 192 9.77 9.51 2.07
N LYS A 193 9.07 9.25 3.13
CA LYS A 193 9.50 8.42 4.25
C LYS A 193 8.23 8.00 5.02
N PRO A 194 7.54 6.94 4.59
CA PRO A 194 6.29 6.54 5.22
C PRO A 194 6.51 6.07 6.66
N PRO A 195 5.58 6.38 7.57
CA PRO A 195 5.61 5.89 8.94
C PRO A 195 5.14 4.44 9.02
N SER A 196 5.44 3.76 10.13
CA SER A 196 4.82 2.48 10.46
C SER A 196 3.36 2.66 10.90
N ARG A 197 2.48 1.74 10.48
CA ARG A 197 1.06 1.68 10.88
C ARG A 197 0.72 0.43 11.72
N LEU A 198 1.73 -0.20 12.31
CA LEU A 198 1.54 -1.40 13.15
C LEU A 198 0.61 -1.15 14.34
N ARG A 199 0.75 -0.01 15.04
CA ARG A 199 -0.11 0.33 16.18
C ARG A 199 -1.56 0.54 15.77
N GLU A 200 -1.77 1.20 14.64
CA GLU A 200 -3.08 1.43 14.04
C GLU A 200 -3.71 0.11 13.62
N GLY A 201 -2.98 -0.76 12.93
CA GLY A 201 -3.44 -2.09 12.55
C GLY A 201 -3.85 -2.94 13.75
N MET A 202 -3.02 -3.02 14.78
CA MET A 202 -3.38 -3.73 16.03
C MET A 202 -4.64 -3.15 16.69
N THR A 203 -4.83 -1.82 16.63
CA THR A 203 -6.01 -1.15 17.20
C THR A 203 -7.30 -1.48 16.44
N LEU A 204 -7.21 -1.77 15.16
CA LEU A 204 -8.33 -2.11 14.27
C LEU A 204 -8.82 -3.57 14.44
N ARG A 205 -8.05 -4.46 15.07
CA ARG A 205 -8.48 -5.87 15.25
C ARG A 205 -9.84 -5.96 15.92
N GLY A 206 -10.70 -6.80 15.36
CA GLY A 206 -12.07 -7.02 15.84
C GLY A 206 -12.99 -5.79 15.70
N LEU A 207 -12.54 -4.72 15.04
CA LEU A 207 -13.31 -3.51 14.77
C LEU A 207 -13.55 -3.31 13.26
N ALA A 208 -12.48 -3.31 12.47
CA ALA A 208 -12.58 -3.15 11.02
C ALA A 208 -13.23 -4.36 10.36
N SER A 209 -14.06 -4.12 9.35
CA SER A 209 -14.72 -5.15 8.55
C SER A 209 -13.83 -5.62 7.39
N CYS A 210 -12.96 -4.76 6.84
CA CYS A 210 -11.82 -5.15 6.02
C CYS A 210 -10.67 -4.15 6.19
N CYS A 211 -9.46 -4.59 5.83
CA CYS A 211 -8.25 -3.77 5.86
C CYS A 211 -7.26 -4.25 4.80
N MET A 212 -6.53 -3.32 4.22
CA MET A 212 -5.44 -3.55 3.27
C MET A 212 -4.46 -2.39 3.39
N ASP A 213 -3.18 -2.61 3.11
CA ASP A 213 -2.23 -1.53 2.92
C ASP A 213 -2.36 -0.87 1.54
N THR A 214 -1.71 0.26 1.32
CA THR A 214 -1.76 0.99 0.05
C THR A 214 -0.38 1.09 -0.59
N SER A 215 0.31 -0.06 -0.73
CA SER A 215 1.62 -0.15 -1.40
C SER A 215 1.58 0.32 -2.85
N ASP A 216 0.46 0.06 -3.56
CA ASP A 216 0.21 0.47 -4.95
C ASP A 216 -0.76 1.67 -5.08
N GLY A 217 -0.96 2.42 -4.01
CA GLY A 217 -1.86 3.56 -3.96
C GLY A 217 -3.33 3.22 -3.68
N LEU A 218 -4.07 4.22 -3.23
CA LEU A 218 -5.44 4.07 -2.74
C LEU A 218 -6.39 3.44 -3.76
N LEU A 219 -6.37 3.92 -5.02
CA LEU A 219 -7.33 3.45 -6.04
C LEU A 219 -7.12 1.97 -6.39
N THR A 220 -5.87 1.53 -6.47
CA THR A 220 -5.50 0.13 -6.70
C THR A 220 -5.99 -0.76 -5.56
N SER A 221 -5.81 -0.33 -4.31
CA SER A 221 -6.27 -1.05 -3.13
C SER A 221 -7.80 -1.14 -3.09
N LEU A 222 -8.52 -0.07 -3.44
CA LEU A 222 -9.99 -0.09 -3.53
C LEU A 222 -10.49 -1.04 -4.63
N ASP A 223 -9.81 -1.11 -5.79
CA ASP A 223 -10.16 -2.10 -6.84
C ASP A 223 -10.00 -3.53 -6.33
N GLN A 224 -8.93 -3.82 -5.59
CA GLN A 224 -8.70 -5.15 -5.01
C GLN A 224 -9.77 -5.50 -3.98
N LEU A 225 -10.07 -4.59 -3.04
CA LEU A 225 -11.14 -4.78 -2.05
C LEU A 225 -12.52 -4.96 -2.72
N MET A 226 -12.81 -4.18 -3.77
CA MET A 226 -14.04 -4.29 -4.55
C MET A 226 -14.21 -5.68 -5.15
N ARG A 227 -13.16 -6.24 -5.75
CA ARG A 227 -13.18 -7.57 -6.39
C ARG A 227 -13.38 -8.67 -5.37
N LEU A 228 -12.66 -8.60 -4.24
CA LEU A 228 -12.73 -9.62 -3.19
C LEU A 228 -14.09 -9.65 -2.48
N ASN A 229 -14.74 -8.50 -2.33
CA ASN A 229 -15.99 -8.37 -1.57
C ASN A 229 -17.25 -8.23 -2.43
N SER A 230 -17.11 -8.08 -3.75
CA SER A 230 -18.23 -7.84 -4.67
C SER A 230 -19.09 -6.63 -4.26
N VAL A 231 -18.44 -5.53 -3.86
CA VAL A 231 -19.05 -4.25 -3.47
C VAL A 231 -18.39 -3.11 -4.24
N GLY A 232 -18.84 -1.88 -4.08
CA GLY A 232 -18.17 -0.70 -4.61
C GLY A 232 -17.78 0.28 -3.51
N PHE A 233 -17.01 1.31 -3.89
CA PHE A 233 -16.53 2.35 -2.99
C PHE A 233 -16.81 3.73 -3.54
N THR A 234 -17.31 4.64 -2.71
CA THR A 234 -17.40 6.07 -3.03
C THR A 234 -16.41 6.85 -2.18
N ILE A 235 -15.61 7.69 -2.84
CA ILE A 235 -14.75 8.70 -2.22
C ILE A 235 -15.55 10.01 -2.28
N ASP A 236 -16.21 10.37 -1.17
CA ASP A 236 -17.15 11.49 -1.11
C ASP A 236 -16.64 12.66 -0.25
N GLN A 237 -15.52 12.48 0.45
CA GLN A 237 -14.90 13.53 1.25
C GLN A 237 -14.20 14.58 0.37
N PRO A 238 -14.11 15.85 0.83
CA PRO A 238 -13.25 16.85 0.21
C PRO A 238 -11.78 16.39 0.16
N GLU A 239 -11.09 16.66 -0.95
CA GLU A 239 -9.71 16.20 -1.17
C GLU A 239 -8.75 16.69 -0.07
N GLU A 240 -8.93 17.90 0.41
CA GLU A 240 -8.15 18.48 1.51
C GLU A 240 -8.23 17.71 2.84
N ASN A 241 -9.21 16.82 2.99
CA ASN A 241 -9.39 16.03 4.20
C ASN A 241 -8.57 14.72 4.17
N PHE A 242 -8.29 14.18 2.97
CA PHE A 242 -7.67 12.85 2.86
C PHE A 242 -6.46 12.81 1.92
N ILE A 243 -6.20 13.85 1.13
CA ILE A 243 -5.02 13.93 0.27
C ILE A 243 -3.89 14.67 0.99
N ASP A 244 -2.67 14.16 0.85
CA ASP A 244 -1.49 14.77 1.44
C ASP A 244 -1.24 16.18 0.90
N ASN A 245 -0.80 17.08 1.77
CA ASN A 245 -0.55 18.48 1.41
C ASN A 245 0.52 18.64 0.32
N SER A 246 1.48 17.73 0.22
CA SER A 246 2.49 17.74 -0.85
C SER A 246 1.87 17.51 -2.22
N VAL A 247 0.84 16.64 -2.29
CA VAL A 247 0.05 16.41 -3.52
C VAL A 247 -0.74 17.65 -3.91
N ILE A 248 -1.39 18.30 -2.95
CA ILE A 248 -2.14 19.54 -3.19
C ILE A 248 -1.18 20.64 -3.72
N GLY A 249 0.01 20.76 -3.10
CA GLY A 249 1.06 21.67 -3.56
C GLY A 249 1.53 21.36 -4.98
N LEU A 250 1.81 20.10 -5.28
CA LEU A 250 2.21 19.62 -6.61
C LEU A 250 1.12 19.90 -7.66
N SER A 251 -0.12 19.57 -7.36
CA SER A 251 -1.29 19.85 -8.20
C SER A 251 -1.42 21.34 -8.52
N SER A 252 -1.27 22.19 -7.51
CA SER A 252 -1.33 23.65 -7.67
C SER A 252 -0.20 24.19 -8.54
N ALA A 253 1.02 23.63 -8.41
CA ALA A 253 2.19 24.07 -9.18
C ALA A 253 2.18 23.59 -10.64
N THR A 254 1.60 22.42 -10.91
CA THR A 254 1.64 21.76 -12.23
C THR A 254 0.33 21.83 -13.01
N GLY A 255 -0.78 22.09 -12.33
CA GLY A 255 -2.14 21.98 -12.89
C GLY A 255 -2.63 20.54 -13.10
N LEU A 256 -1.89 19.55 -12.59
CA LEU A 256 -2.28 18.15 -12.63
C LEU A 256 -3.38 17.85 -11.62
N SER A 257 -4.22 16.88 -11.93
CA SER A 257 -5.29 16.47 -11.02
C SER A 257 -4.71 15.65 -9.86
N SER A 258 -5.07 16.00 -8.63
CA SER A 258 -4.61 15.35 -7.39
C SER A 258 -4.88 13.84 -7.35
N TRP A 259 -6.01 13.38 -7.94
CA TRP A 259 -6.35 11.95 -7.96
C TRP A 259 -5.31 11.10 -8.70
N MET A 260 -4.50 11.67 -9.61
CA MET A 260 -3.44 10.94 -10.29
C MET A 260 -2.41 10.38 -9.31
N ALA A 261 -2.16 11.07 -8.21
CA ALA A 261 -1.27 10.60 -7.16
C ALA A 261 -1.87 9.42 -6.36
N LEU A 262 -3.18 9.17 -6.46
CA LEU A 262 -3.86 8.05 -5.80
C LEU A 262 -3.88 6.77 -6.67
N ALA A 263 -3.48 6.87 -7.94
CA ALA A 263 -3.62 5.79 -8.92
C ALA A 263 -2.48 4.75 -8.91
N GLY A 264 -1.41 4.99 -8.17
CA GLY A 264 -0.19 4.17 -8.20
C GLY A 264 0.79 4.63 -9.29
N PRO A 265 1.83 3.87 -9.63
CA PRO A 265 2.16 2.50 -9.22
C PRO A 265 2.87 2.38 -7.88
N HIS A 266 3.01 3.46 -7.15
CA HIS A 266 3.69 3.52 -5.87
C HIS A 266 2.82 4.26 -4.88
N GLY A 267 2.53 3.64 -3.76
CA GLY A 267 1.65 4.15 -2.73
C GLY A 267 2.40 4.71 -1.52
N GLU A 268 1.65 5.01 -0.49
CA GLU A 268 2.13 5.64 0.72
C GLU A 268 2.28 4.69 1.91
N PHE A 269 1.94 3.40 1.77
CA PHE A 269 1.96 2.39 2.84
C PHE A 269 1.08 2.78 4.04
N GLU A 270 0.00 3.50 3.76
CA GLU A 270 -1.08 3.72 4.70
C GLU A 270 -2.04 2.51 4.69
N LEU A 271 -2.81 2.34 5.77
CA LEU A 271 -3.90 1.37 5.78
C LEU A 271 -5.17 2.03 5.21
N VAL A 272 -5.84 1.35 4.28
CA VAL A 272 -7.22 1.60 3.90
C VAL A 272 -8.10 0.54 4.55
N PHE A 273 -9.16 0.96 5.25
CA PHE A 273 -10.00 0.04 6.00
C PHE A 273 -11.44 0.50 6.07
N THR A 274 -12.34 -0.44 6.34
CA THR A 274 -13.76 -0.14 6.54
C THR A 274 -14.21 -0.52 7.95
N VAL A 275 -15.19 0.22 8.46
CA VAL A 275 -15.80 -0.02 9.78
C VAL A 275 -17.31 0.04 9.64
N PRO A 276 -18.08 -0.90 10.23
CA PRO A 276 -19.54 -0.79 10.31
C PRO A 276 -19.97 0.57 10.86
N ALA A 277 -20.93 1.22 10.21
CA ALA A 277 -21.30 2.61 10.54
C ALA A 277 -21.67 2.77 12.01
N GLU A 278 -22.31 1.77 12.63
CA GLU A 278 -22.71 1.75 14.04
C GLU A 278 -21.50 1.65 15.01
N ARG A 279 -20.30 1.34 14.49
CA ARG A 279 -19.06 1.23 15.28
C ARG A 279 -18.11 2.42 15.11
N GLY A 280 -18.53 3.49 14.44
CA GLY A 280 -17.73 4.69 14.22
C GLY A 280 -17.25 5.36 15.51
N ASP A 281 -18.10 5.41 16.54
CA ASP A 281 -17.74 5.96 17.86
C ASP A 281 -16.68 5.09 18.56
N GLU A 282 -16.75 3.78 18.40
CA GLU A 282 -15.73 2.85 18.92
C GLU A 282 -14.39 3.06 18.24
N LEU A 283 -14.38 3.27 16.91
CA LEU A 283 -13.16 3.62 16.18
C LEU A 283 -12.54 4.89 16.75
N SER A 284 -13.36 5.94 16.91
CA SER A 284 -12.91 7.23 17.44
C SER A 284 -12.29 7.10 18.83
N ALA A 285 -12.92 6.33 19.71
CA ALA A 285 -12.44 6.09 21.06
C ALA A 285 -11.11 5.31 21.09
N ARG A 286 -11.00 4.21 20.30
CA ARG A 286 -9.78 3.41 20.23
C ARG A 286 -8.62 4.20 19.61
N ALA A 287 -8.88 4.97 18.56
CA ALA A 287 -7.88 5.81 17.91
C ALA A 287 -7.35 6.91 18.85
N ALA A 288 -8.25 7.59 19.57
CA ALA A 288 -7.88 8.62 20.53
C ALA A 288 -6.99 8.05 21.67
N ALA A 289 -7.21 6.80 22.10
CA ALA A 289 -6.42 6.14 23.13
C ALA A 289 -4.94 5.97 22.76
N ILE A 290 -4.63 5.90 21.46
CA ILE A 290 -3.25 5.81 20.95
C ILE A 290 -2.74 7.12 20.33
N GLY A 291 -3.51 8.20 20.40
CA GLY A 291 -3.18 9.50 19.81
C GLY A 291 -3.24 9.51 18.28
N TRP A 292 -4.06 8.65 17.69
CA TRP A 292 -4.25 8.51 16.24
C TRP A 292 -5.55 9.17 15.80
N GLN A 293 -5.55 9.68 14.57
CA GLN A 293 -6.73 10.28 13.93
C GLN A 293 -6.97 9.59 12.59
N PRO A 294 -7.93 8.65 12.49
CA PRO A 294 -8.33 8.05 11.21
C PRO A 294 -8.84 9.12 10.24
N VAL A 295 -8.48 9.00 8.99
CA VAL A 295 -8.86 9.92 7.92
C VAL A 295 -10.11 9.39 7.24
N PRO A 296 -11.28 10.07 7.32
CA PRO A 296 -12.47 9.65 6.60
C PRO A 296 -12.27 9.87 5.10
N ILE A 297 -12.68 8.88 4.28
CA ILE A 297 -12.56 8.92 2.82
C ILE A 297 -13.94 8.88 2.17
N GLY A 298 -14.84 8.00 2.65
CA GLY A 298 -16.12 7.76 2.02
C GLY A 298 -16.85 6.57 2.61
N ARG A 299 -17.41 5.72 1.74
CA ARG A 299 -18.22 4.56 2.16
C ARG A 299 -18.22 3.42 1.16
N VAL A 300 -18.64 2.24 1.63
CA VAL A 300 -18.93 1.06 0.82
C VAL A 300 -20.35 1.15 0.27
N VAL A 301 -20.53 0.83 -1.03
CA VAL A 301 -21.81 0.84 -1.73
C VAL A 301 -22.10 -0.50 -2.39
N ALA A 302 -23.38 -0.76 -2.72
CA ALA A 302 -23.79 -2.03 -3.33
C ALA A 302 -23.40 -2.14 -4.82
N ASP A 303 -23.38 -1.00 -5.53
CA ASP A 303 -23.04 -0.96 -6.94
C ASP A 303 -21.53 -1.15 -7.13
N LEU A 304 -21.14 -2.07 -8.01
CA LEU A 304 -19.74 -2.35 -8.29
C LEU A 304 -19.06 -1.17 -9.00
N GLY A 305 -17.96 -0.69 -8.44
CA GLY A 305 -17.17 0.40 -9.00
C GLY A 305 -16.41 1.16 -7.93
N VAL A 306 -15.51 2.04 -8.37
CA VAL A 306 -14.86 3.04 -7.54
C VAL A 306 -15.26 4.41 -8.08
N TRP A 307 -15.87 5.23 -7.24
CA TRP A 307 -16.34 6.57 -7.61
C TRP A 307 -15.59 7.63 -6.81
N LEU A 308 -15.04 8.59 -7.53
CA LEU A 308 -14.56 9.83 -6.95
C LEU A 308 -15.71 10.86 -7.07
N ARG A 309 -16.39 11.11 -5.96
CA ARG A 309 -17.68 11.84 -5.92
C ARG A 309 -18.72 11.10 -6.80
N GLU A 310 -19.21 11.73 -7.86
CA GLU A 310 -20.18 11.14 -8.81
C GLU A 310 -19.53 10.49 -10.04
N GLN A 311 -18.20 10.57 -10.16
CA GLN A 311 -17.46 10.09 -11.32
C GLN A 311 -16.91 8.70 -11.12
N SER A 312 -17.31 7.75 -11.95
CA SER A 312 -16.75 6.40 -11.97
C SER A 312 -15.35 6.41 -12.55
N LEU A 313 -14.44 5.70 -11.89
CA LEU A 313 -13.05 5.52 -12.31
C LEU A 313 -12.84 4.13 -12.89
N ASP A 314 -12.15 4.04 -14.03
CA ASP A 314 -11.72 2.75 -14.61
C ASP A 314 -10.38 2.33 -13.99
N VAL A 315 -10.46 1.83 -12.77
CA VAL A 315 -9.26 1.47 -12.00
C VAL A 315 -8.56 0.22 -12.56
N ALA A 316 -9.32 -0.71 -13.13
CA ALA A 316 -8.73 -1.89 -13.80
C ALA A 316 -7.80 -1.48 -14.96
N ARG A 317 -8.22 -0.49 -15.76
CA ARG A 317 -7.38 0.09 -16.80
C ARG A 317 -6.13 0.76 -16.22
N MET A 318 -6.25 1.49 -15.10
CA MET A 318 -5.08 2.11 -14.43
C MET A 318 -4.04 1.07 -14.01
N ARG A 319 -4.47 -0.03 -13.38
CA ARG A 319 -3.59 -1.14 -12.97
C ARG A 319 -2.91 -1.81 -14.17
N ASN A 320 -3.67 -2.16 -15.18
CA ASN A 320 -3.14 -2.82 -16.38
C ASN A 320 -2.18 -1.92 -17.16
N MET A 321 -2.42 -0.60 -17.17
CA MET A 321 -1.57 0.38 -17.84
C MET A 321 -0.13 0.34 -17.32
N PHE A 322 0.08 0.14 -16.03
CA PHE A 322 1.42 0.01 -15.47
C PHE A 322 2.11 -1.26 -16.00
N SER A 323 1.44 -2.40 -15.93
CA SER A 323 1.95 -3.66 -16.47
C SER A 323 2.21 -3.59 -18.00
N GLU A 324 1.33 -2.90 -18.74
CA GLU A 324 1.45 -2.72 -20.20
C GLU A 324 2.54 -1.72 -20.59
N SER A 325 2.97 -0.87 -19.69
CA SER A 325 4.08 0.07 -19.92
C SER A 325 5.45 -0.61 -19.93
N GLU A 326 5.53 -1.89 -19.53
CA GLU A 326 6.77 -2.68 -19.46
C GLU A 326 7.90 -1.98 -18.67
N GLY A 327 7.52 -1.27 -17.59
CA GLY A 327 8.45 -0.49 -16.76
C GLY A 327 8.81 0.90 -17.32
N ASP A 328 8.23 1.32 -18.45
CA ASP A 328 8.34 2.70 -18.93
C ASP A 328 7.38 3.62 -18.17
N VAL A 329 7.90 4.21 -17.11
CA VAL A 329 7.15 5.11 -16.21
C VAL A 329 6.65 6.38 -16.94
N GLY A 330 7.40 6.87 -17.92
CA GLY A 330 6.97 8.01 -18.76
C GLY A 330 5.70 7.68 -19.55
N ARG A 331 5.65 6.47 -20.13
CA ARG A 331 4.48 5.95 -20.83
C ARG A 331 3.29 5.77 -19.90
N TYR A 332 3.52 5.28 -18.69
CA TYR A 332 2.47 5.16 -17.66
C TYR A 332 1.86 6.52 -17.30
N PHE A 333 2.69 7.53 -16.97
CA PHE A 333 2.19 8.86 -16.64
C PHE A 333 1.50 9.54 -17.81
N ALA A 334 1.97 9.36 -19.05
CA ALA A 334 1.27 9.85 -20.24
C ALA A 334 -0.14 9.27 -20.36
N GLY A 335 -0.30 7.97 -20.12
CA GLY A 335 -1.61 7.31 -20.07
C GLY A 335 -2.54 7.86 -18.99
N LEU A 336 -2.03 8.13 -17.77
CA LEU A 336 -2.81 8.76 -16.70
C LEU A 336 -3.26 10.18 -17.09
N LEU A 337 -2.41 10.96 -17.77
CA LEU A 337 -2.76 12.30 -18.27
C LEU A 337 -3.88 12.25 -19.32
N GLU A 338 -3.85 11.29 -20.23
CA GLU A 338 -4.91 11.07 -21.22
C GLU A 338 -6.25 10.72 -20.52
N MET A 339 -6.21 9.84 -19.52
CA MET A 339 -7.39 9.51 -18.72
C MET A 339 -7.94 10.75 -18.00
N ALA A 340 -7.08 11.57 -17.40
CA ALA A 340 -7.48 12.79 -16.70
C ALA A 340 -8.12 13.82 -17.65
N ALA A 341 -7.65 13.93 -18.87
CA ALA A 341 -8.24 14.79 -19.90
C ALA A 341 -9.65 14.31 -20.30
N GLY A 342 -9.83 12.99 -20.43
CA GLY A 342 -11.13 12.36 -20.73
C GLY A 342 -12.16 12.57 -19.60
N LEU A 343 -11.74 12.57 -18.36
CA LEU A 343 -12.59 12.79 -17.19
C LEU A 343 -13.12 14.24 -17.12
N LYS A 344 -12.32 15.23 -17.50
CA LYS A 344 -12.74 16.66 -17.54
C LYS A 344 -13.81 16.93 -18.60
N THR A 345 -13.87 16.17 -19.68
CA THR A 345 -14.83 16.36 -20.78
C THR A 345 -16.18 15.67 -20.56
N GLY A 346 -16.25 14.69 -19.63
CA GLY A 346 -17.49 13.97 -19.28
C GLY A 346 -18.44 14.71 -18.33
N GLY A 347 -18.01 15.77 -17.71
CA GLY A 347 -18.77 16.54 -16.69
C GLY A 347 -19.89 17.46 -17.23
N ASN A 348 -20.21 17.44 -18.53
CA ASN A 348 -21.29 18.23 -19.15
C ASN A 348 -22.22 17.33 -19.98
N ARG A 349 -22.87 16.36 -19.35
CA ARG A 349 -24.10 15.76 -19.89
C ARG A 349 -25.21 16.03 -18.90
N SER A 350 -25.94 17.12 -19.23
CA SER A 350 -27.22 17.52 -18.65
C SER A 350 -28.24 16.37 -18.62
#